data_ab5022c7b6e738b6e7b094d52601473d
#
_entry.id   ab5022c7b6e738b6e7b094d52601473d
#
_cell.length_a   1.000
_cell.length_b   1.000
_cell.length_c   1.000
_cell.angle_alpha   90.00
_cell.angle_beta   90.00
_cell.angle_gamma   90.00
#
_symmetry.space_group_name_H-M   'P 1'
#
loop_
_entity.id
_entity.type
_entity.pdbx_description
1 polymer ?
#
loop_
_entity_poly.entity_id
_entity_poly.type
_entity_poly.pdbx_seq_one_letter_code
_entity_poly.pdbx_strand_id
1 'polypeptide(L)'
;MLIPPPRRLQGPLKLPEDRLLCGPGPSNVHPRVLHACSRPVLGHLHPEVLELMSDITAGLQYLFQTNNTLTLAVSGTGHAGMEAAFVNLVEPGDRVLVLQSGIWGRRAKEVAERCGKNLNMLLLIHTSII
;
A
#
# COMPACT_ATOMS: atom_id res chain seq x y z
N MET A 1 -11.80 -19.43 36.78
CA MET A 1 -13.01 -19.60 35.95
C MET A 1 -12.62 -19.17 34.54
N LEU A 2 -12.80 -20.04 33.51
CA LEU A 2 -12.48 -19.67 32.13
C LEU A 2 -13.59 -18.77 31.56
N ILE A 3 -13.20 -17.72 30.84
CA ILE A 3 -14.15 -16.84 30.15
C ILE A 3 -14.67 -17.61 28.92
N PRO A 4 -15.99 -17.81 28.76
CA PRO A 4 -16.54 -18.49 27.61
C PRO A 4 -16.38 -17.65 26.35
N PRO A 5 -16.27 -18.28 25.16
CA PRO A 5 -16.15 -17.55 23.91
C PRO A 5 -17.40 -16.69 23.65
N PRO A 6 -17.24 -15.48 23.07
CA PRO A 6 -18.37 -14.62 22.74
C PRO A 6 -19.36 -15.35 21.80
N ARG A 7 -20.66 -15.16 22.01
CA ARG A 7 -21.71 -15.81 21.20
C ARG A 7 -21.55 -15.58 19.70
N ARG A 8 -21.05 -14.40 19.29
CA ARG A 8 -20.82 -14.06 17.88
C ARG A 8 -19.77 -14.92 17.19
N LEU A 9 -18.87 -15.58 17.96
CA LEU A 9 -17.84 -16.47 17.42
C LEU A 9 -18.27 -17.93 17.38
N GLN A 10 -19.49 -18.23 17.87
CA GLN A 10 -20.01 -19.61 17.94
C GLN A 10 -20.83 -20.02 16.71
N GLY A 11 -20.94 -19.17 15.71
CA GLY A 11 -21.70 -19.42 14.48
C GLY A 11 -21.02 -18.85 13.24
N PRO A 12 -21.57 -19.11 12.05
CA PRO A 12 -21.03 -18.57 10.82
C PRO A 12 -21.03 -17.03 10.85
N LEU A 13 -19.96 -16.44 10.37
CA LEU A 13 -19.84 -14.99 10.24
C LEU A 13 -20.87 -14.47 9.23
N LYS A 14 -21.81 -13.66 9.71
CA LYS A 14 -22.77 -12.98 8.84
C LYS A 14 -22.15 -11.68 8.36
N LEU A 15 -21.77 -11.65 7.11
CA LEU A 15 -21.30 -10.42 6.45
C LEU A 15 -22.49 -9.69 5.81
N PRO A 16 -22.48 -8.35 5.79
CA PRO A 16 -23.44 -7.59 5.01
C PRO A 16 -23.25 -7.89 3.51
N GLU A 17 -24.26 -7.51 2.71
CA GLU A 17 -24.15 -7.55 1.25
C GLU A 17 -22.93 -6.76 0.75
N ASP A 18 -22.44 -7.13 -0.43
CA ASP A 18 -21.28 -6.48 -1.04
C ASP A 18 -21.53 -4.98 -1.21
N ARG A 19 -20.63 -4.18 -0.68
CA ARG A 19 -20.62 -2.73 -0.82
C ARG A 19 -19.55 -2.31 -1.79
N LEU A 20 -19.88 -1.36 -2.68
CA LEU A 20 -18.90 -0.76 -3.56
C LEU A 20 -17.93 0.12 -2.75
N LEU A 21 -16.65 -0.24 -2.77
CA LEU A 21 -15.58 0.48 -2.09
C LEU A 21 -14.71 1.16 -3.15
N CYS A 22 -14.77 2.49 -3.22
CA CYS A 22 -14.05 3.30 -4.21
C CYS A 22 -12.80 4.01 -3.63
N GLY A 23 -12.42 3.67 -2.41
CA GLY A 23 -11.26 4.26 -1.75
C GLY A 23 -9.95 3.54 -2.07
N PRO A 24 -8.79 4.11 -1.67
CA PRO A 24 -7.47 3.49 -1.85
C PRO A 24 -7.24 2.25 -0.97
N GLY A 25 -8.10 2.04 0.00
CA GLY A 25 -8.10 0.87 0.88
C GLY A 25 -8.96 1.11 2.12
N PRO A 26 -9.77 0.11 2.50
CA PRO A 26 -10.06 -1.14 1.78
C PRO A 26 -10.78 -0.90 0.46
N SER A 27 -10.60 -1.81 -0.50
CA SER A 27 -11.25 -1.77 -1.81
C SER A 27 -11.80 -3.16 -2.18
N ASN A 28 -12.72 -3.21 -3.15
CA ASN A 28 -13.22 -4.47 -3.66
C ASN A 28 -12.11 -5.21 -4.40
N VAL A 29 -11.92 -6.46 -4.04
CA VAL A 29 -10.87 -7.32 -4.59
C VAL A 29 -11.44 -8.18 -5.71
N HIS A 30 -10.75 -8.24 -6.85
CA HIS A 30 -11.17 -9.08 -7.96
C HIS A 30 -11.25 -10.55 -7.54
N PRO A 31 -12.28 -11.33 -7.96
CA PRO A 31 -12.46 -12.73 -7.56
C PRO A 31 -11.24 -13.63 -7.79
N ARG A 32 -10.45 -13.42 -8.84
CA ARG A 32 -9.20 -14.15 -9.09
C ARG A 32 -8.17 -13.96 -7.97
N VAL A 33 -8.08 -12.74 -7.41
CA VAL A 33 -7.16 -12.43 -6.30
C VAL A 33 -7.64 -13.09 -5.03
N LEU A 34 -8.96 -13.03 -4.73
CA LEU A 34 -9.54 -13.74 -3.58
C LEU A 34 -9.30 -15.25 -3.68
N HIS A 35 -9.47 -15.83 -4.88
CA HIS A 35 -9.17 -17.24 -5.12
C HIS A 35 -7.68 -17.56 -4.88
N ALA A 36 -6.78 -16.70 -5.33
CA ALA A 36 -5.35 -16.88 -5.08
C ALA A 36 -5.02 -16.85 -3.57
N CYS A 37 -5.68 -15.98 -2.79
CA CYS A 37 -5.51 -15.91 -1.33
C CYS A 37 -6.00 -17.17 -0.60
N SER A 38 -6.83 -18.02 -1.21
CA SER A 38 -7.30 -19.27 -0.64
C SER A 38 -6.38 -20.48 -0.91
N ARG A 39 -5.27 -20.28 -1.63
CA ARG A 39 -4.30 -21.34 -1.95
C ARG A 39 -3.45 -21.70 -0.72
N PRO A 40 -2.91 -22.94 -0.65
CA PRO A 40 -1.96 -23.31 0.38
C PRO A 40 -0.75 -22.38 0.42
N VAL A 41 -0.24 -22.15 1.62
CA VAL A 41 0.94 -21.31 1.84
C VAL A 41 2.20 -22.08 1.41
N LEU A 42 3.07 -21.41 0.69
CA LEU A 42 4.39 -21.91 0.30
C LEU A 42 5.47 -21.31 1.21
N GLY A 43 6.55 -22.06 1.41
CA GLY A 43 7.73 -21.54 2.09
C GLY A 43 8.45 -20.49 1.23
N HIS A 44 8.91 -19.41 1.86
CA HIS A 44 9.52 -18.26 1.16
C HIS A 44 10.78 -18.59 0.34
N LEU A 45 11.43 -19.72 0.57
CA LEU A 45 12.58 -20.18 -0.21
C LEU A 45 12.25 -21.37 -1.13
N HIS A 46 10.99 -21.77 -1.26
CA HIS A 46 10.62 -22.79 -2.21
C HIS A 46 10.86 -22.29 -3.65
N PRO A 47 11.31 -23.18 -4.57
CA PRO A 47 11.55 -22.80 -5.97
C PRO A 47 10.35 -22.14 -6.63
N GLU A 48 9.15 -22.62 -6.34
CA GLU A 48 7.89 -22.07 -6.88
C GLU A 48 7.66 -20.60 -6.44
N VAL A 49 8.09 -20.24 -5.22
CA VAL A 49 8.00 -18.84 -4.75
C VAL A 49 9.01 -17.96 -5.46
N LEU A 50 10.23 -18.47 -5.73
CA LEU A 50 11.24 -17.74 -6.49
C LEU A 50 10.80 -17.49 -7.94
N GLU A 51 10.15 -18.48 -8.56
CA GLU A 51 9.54 -18.32 -9.88
C GLU A 51 8.43 -17.26 -9.85
N LEU A 52 7.51 -17.33 -8.88
CA LEU A 52 6.45 -16.32 -8.71
C LEU A 52 7.01 -14.90 -8.51
N MET A 53 8.10 -14.75 -7.74
CA MET A 53 8.74 -13.46 -7.55
C MET A 53 9.36 -12.93 -8.85
N SER A 54 9.93 -13.81 -9.67
CA SER A 54 10.44 -13.45 -11.00
C SER A 54 9.32 -13.01 -11.93
N ASP A 55 8.19 -13.70 -11.95
CA ASP A 55 7.00 -13.34 -12.72
C ASP A 55 6.42 -12.00 -12.26
N ILE A 56 6.38 -11.75 -10.95
CA ILE A 56 5.95 -10.47 -10.39
C ILE A 56 6.87 -9.34 -10.86
N THR A 57 8.18 -9.54 -10.81
CA THR A 57 9.15 -8.56 -11.29
C THR A 57 8.95 -8.25 -12.77
N ALA A 58 8.83 -9.27 -13.61
CA ALA A 58 8.57 -9.09 -15.04
C ALA A 58 7.22 -8.39 -15.30
N GLY A 59 6.19 -8.74 -14.54
CA GLY A 59 4.89 -8.10 -14.60
C GLY A 59 4.93 -6.62 -14.21
N LEU A 60 5.70 -6.26 -13.17
CA LEU A 60 5.90 -4.87 -12.76
C LEU A 60 6.70 -4.08 -13.78
N GLN A 61 7.75 -4.66 -14.37
CA GLN A 61 8.50 -4.03 -15.46
C GLN A 61 7.60 -3.73 -16.66
N TYR A 62 6.74 -4.69 -17.02
CA TYR A 62 5.75 -4.48 -18.07
C TYR A 62 4.75 -3.39 -17.71
N LEU A 63 4.20 -3.41 -16.49
CA LEU A 63 3.20 -2.42 -16.04
C LEU A 63 3.76 -0.99 -16.05
N PHE A 64 4.98 -0.81 -15.56
CA PHE A 64 5.64 0.49 -15.49
C PHE A 64 6.45 0.84 -16.75
N GLN A 65 6.47 -0.04 -17.75
CA GLN A 65 7.22 0.14 -19.00
C GLN A 65 8.69 0.49 -18.76
N THR A 66 9.34 -0.26 -17.87
CA THR A 66 10.72 -0.03 -17.46
C THR A 66 11.61 -1.27 -17.66
N ASN A 67 12.88 -1.04 -17.96
CA ASN A 67 13.93 -2.06 -17.98
C ASN A 67 14.79 -2.01 -16.70
N ASN A 68 14.36 -1.29 -15.68
CA ASN A 68 15.12 -1.18 -14.43
C ASN A 68 15.26 -2.56 -13.79
N THR A 69 16.51 -2.98 -13.57
CA THR A 69 16.81 -4.28 -12.95
C THR A 69 16.40 -4.34 -11.47
N LEU A 70 16.42 -3.19 -10.79
CA LEU A 70 15.91 -3.07 -9.42
C LEU A 70 14.40 -2.78 -9.44
N THR A 71 13.63 -3.78 -9.80
CA THR A 71 12.16 -3.75 -9.80
C THR A 71 11.65 -4.88 -8.91
N LEU A 72 10.95 -4.53 -7.85
CA LEU A 72 10.46 -5.50 -6.87
C LEU A 72 9.17 -5.04 -6.20
N ALA A 73 8.40 -5.98 -5.68
CA ALA A 73 7.25 -5.72 -4.84
C ALA A 73 7.64 -5.82 -3.37
N VAL A 74 7.31 -4.79 -2.58
CA VAL A 74 7.51 -4.79 -1.13
C VAL A 74 6.16 -4.85 -0.43
N SER A 75 6.01 -5.82 0.46
CA SER A 75 4.82 -5.90 1.30
C SER A 75 4.84 -4.78 2.33
N GLY A 76 3.77 -3.99 2.38
CA GLY A 76 3.67 -2.88 3.32
C GLY A 76 2.35 -2.13 3.19
N THR A 77 2.15 -1.16 4.08
CA THR A 77 1.00 -0.24 3.99
C THR A 77 1.26 0.83 2.92
N GLY A 78 0.20 1.46 2.40
CA GLY A 78 0.35 2.63 1.51
C GLY A 78 1.14 3.77 2.16
N HIS A 79 1.07 3.89 3.49
CA HIS A 79 1.88 4.85 4.25
C HIS A 79 3.38 4.53 4.18
N ALA A 80 3.74 3.25 4.32
CA ALA A 80 5.13 2.80 4.16
C ALA A 80 5.65 3.05 2.73
N GLY A 81 4.78 2.87 1.72
CA GLY A 81 5.11 3.21 0.32
C GLY A 81 5.37 4.70 0.11
N MET A 82 4.56 5.56 0.73
CA MET A 82 4.75 7.02 0.71
C MET A 82 6.09 7.41 1.37
N GLU A 83 6.40 6.85 2.53
CA GLU A 83 7.66 7.08 3.24
C GLU A 83 8.86 6.59 2.42
N ALA A 84 8.76 5.40 1.83
CA ALA A 84 9.80 4.85 0.97
C ALA A 84 10.13 5.78 -0.22
N ALA A 85 9.12 6.42 -0.82
CA ALA A 85 9.35 7.38 -1.90
C ALA A 85 10.18 8.59 -1.41
N PHE A 86 9.82 9.19 -0.29
CA PHE A 86 10.57 10.34 0.25
C PHE A 86 11.98 9.96 0.70
N VAL A 87 12.13 8.83 1.40
CA VAL A 87 13.45 8.38 1.90
C VAL A 87 14.43 8.07 0.77
N ASN A 88 13.94 7.56 -0.36
CA ASN A 88 14.80 7.12 -1.47
C ASN A 88 14.99 8.16 -2.57
N LEU A 89 14.11 9.17 -2.69
CA LEU A 89 14.13 10.11 -3.81
C LEU A 89 14.47 11.53 -3.41
N VAL A 90 14.52 11.84 -2.10
CA VAL A 90 14.69 13.19 -1.60
C VAL A 90 15.94 13.29 -0.74
N GLU A 91 16.84 14.21 -1.10
CA GLU A 91 18.04 14.52 -0.34
C GLU A 91 17.82 15.75 0.58
N PRO A 92 18.63 15.91 1.64
CA PRO A 92 18.55 17.11 2.49
C PRO A 92 18.78 18.38 1.70
N GLY A 93 17.80 19.29 1.71
CA GLY A 93 17.84 20.55 0.95
C GLY A 93 17.06 20.55 -0.36
N ASP A 94 16.56 19.40 -0.79
CA ASP A 94 15.71 19.31 -1.98
C ASP A 94 14.37 20.02 -1.79
N ARG A 95 13.78 20.40 -2.92
CA ARG A 95 12.44 21.00 -2.97
C ARG A 95 11.42 19.96 -3.36
N VAL A 96 10.40 19.81 -2.54
CA VAL A 96 9.27 18.90 -2.79
C VAL A 96 7.99 19.71 -2.93
N LEU A 97 7.25 19.47 -4.01
CA LEU A 97 5.91 20.02 -4.19
C LEU A 97 4.88 18.99 -3.71
N VAL A 98 4.14 19.34 -2.66
CA VAL A 98 3.03 18.52 -2.16
C VAL A 98 1.71 19.18 -2.53
N LEU A 99 0.92 18.52 -3.41
CA LEU A 99 -0.44 18.92 -3.74
C LEU A 99 -1.39 18.34 -2.68
N GLN A 100 -1.97 19.22 -1.88
CA GLN A 100 -2.79 18.83 -0.76
C GLN A 100 -4.26 19.12 -1.01
N SER A 101 -5.08 18.08 -1.20
CA SER A 101 -6.54 18.20 -1.31
C SER A 101 -7.29 17.30 -0.31
N GLY A 102 -6.63 16.77 0.72
CA GLY A 102 -7.25 15.92 1.73
C GLY A 102 -6.24 15.36 2.72
N ILE A 103 -6.67 14.35 3.49
CA ILE A 103 -5.88 13.76 4.59
C ILE A 103 -4.55 13.17 4.11
N TRP A 104 -4.52 12.55 2.93
CA TRP A 104 -3.31 11.91 2.41
C TRP A 104 -2.27 12.94 1.93
N GLY A 105 -2.69 14.06 1.36
CA GLY A 105 -1.79 15.17 1.06
C GLY A 105 -1.17 15.77 2.32
N ARG A 106 -1.96 15.93 3.40
CA ARG A 106 -1.44 16.34 4.72
C ARG A 106 -0.40 15.35 5.23
N ARG A 107 -0.71 14.06 5.15
CA ARG A 107 0.21 13.00 5.60
C ARG A 107 1.48 12.96 4.75
N ALA A 108 1.39 13.14 3.44
CA ALA A 108 2.56 13.25 2.56
C ALA A 108 3.48 14.39 2.99
N LYS A 109 2.90 15.55 3.33
CA LYS A 109 3.64 16.68 3.89
C LYS A 109 4.39 16.31 5.17
N GLU A 110 3.69 15.73 6.15
CA GLU A 110 4.29 15.32 7.42
C GLU A 110 5.44 14.32 7.24
N VAL A 111 5.28 13.36 6.32
CA VAL A 111 6.31 12.37 6.01
C VAL A 111 7.51 13.04 5.35
N ALA A 112 7.28 13.91 4.35
CA ALA A 112 8.35 14.64 3.70
C ALA A 112 9.15 15.50 4.69
N GLU A 113 8.48 16.19 5.62
CA GLU A 113 9.14 16.98 6.68
C GLU A 113 10.01 16.12 7.61
N ARG A 114 9.57 14.89 7.91
CA ARG A 114 10.35 13.96 8.75
C ARG A 114 11.55 13.36 8.02
N CYS A 115 11.40 13.06 6.74
CA CYS A 115 12.45 12.42 5.93
C CYS A 115 13.53 13.42 5.49
N GLY A 116 13.17 14.68 5.32
CA GLY A 116 14.11 15.69 4.83
C GLY A 116 14.22 16.91 5.75
N LYS A 117 15.20 16.91 6.61
CA LYS A 117 15.47 17.99 7.60
C LYS A 117 15.81 19.34 7.00
N ASN A 118 15.25 19.88 6.02
CA ASN A 118 15.35 21.23 5.47
C ASN A 118 14.69 21.33 4.08
N LEU A 119 13.61 20.61 3.88
CA LEU A 119 12.86 20.67 2.64
C LEU A 119 12.22 22.06 2.47
N ASN A 120 12.55 22.74 1.39
CA ASN A 120 11.78 23.88 0.93
C ASN A 120 10.49 23.37 0.29
N MET A 121 9.42 23.26 1.06
CA MET A 121 8.15 22.79 0.56
C MET A 121 7.31 23.93 -0.01
N LEU A 122 6.82 23.75 -1.22
CA LEU A 122 5.75 24.58 -1.77
C LEU A 122 4.41 23.89 -1.48
N LEU A 123 3.61 24.50 -0.62
CA LEU A 123 2.30 23.97 -0.24
C LEU A 123 1.22 24.63 -1.10
N LEU A 124 0.58 23.88 -1.99
CA LEU A 124 -0.67 24.26 -2.61
C LEU A 124 -1.83 23.69 -1.80
N ILE A 125 -2.51 24.56 -1.04
CA ILE A 125 -3.71 24.17 -0.32
C ILE A 125 -4.90 24.40 -1.24
N HIS A 126 -5.51 23.33 -1.72
CA HIS A 126 -6.84 23.41 -2.31
C HIS A 126 -7.86 23.01 -1.24
N THR A 127 -8.49 23.99 -0.62
CA THR A 127 -9.62 23.78 0.28
C THR A 127 -10.90 23.65 -0.57
N SER A 128 -11.17 22.47 -1.08
CA SER A 128 -12.54 22.12 -1.44
C SER A 128 -13.18 21.48 -0.23
N ILE A 129 -14.01 22.23 0.45
CA ILE A 129 -14.98 21.71 1.41
C ILE A 129 -16.02 20.97 0.58
N ILE A 130 -16.16 19.67 0.77
CA ILE A 130 -17.39 18.93 0.52
C ILE A 130 -17.83 18.38 1.85
#